data_eab66461bf0d54794118bbbc2c9b1ca4
#
_entry.id   eab66461bf0d54794118bbbc2c9b1ca4
#
_cell.length_a   1.000
_cell.length_b   1.000
_cell.length_c   1.000
_cell.angle_alpha   90.00
_cell.angle_beta   90.00
_cell.angle_gamma   90.00
#
_symmetry.space_group_name_H-M   'P 1'
#
loop_
_entity.id
_entity.type
_entity.pdbx_description
1 polymer ?
#
loop_
_entity_poly.entity_id
_entity_poly.type
_entity_poly.pdbx_seq_one_letter_code
_entity_poly.pdbx_strand_id
1 'polypeptide(L)'
;MLVVGIGTMALIIVLSVFNGLEGLLRSTYGSFDAEVIVSATQGKSFVYTDDLKTKIEGLEAVDLIAEVIEDNVLIKYKNAQRVVRMKGVSESFIDQQRLQNSMVYGELKLSEENLNYAIIGRGVQYDLSINPNNDFFSLQVYYPKNIGPRVTNPSKIYNTKRVIPASVFSIEKYYDENYIIVSLDFAADLLSYNQKRTALEISLKPGKDEKKAAIALKNLLGKTYTIRSGDELHADLFKFMKWEKLIVFMTFFLIIAIASINIYFSLTMLVIDKKKDIATLHA
;
A
#
# COMPACT_ATOMS: atom_id res chain seq x y z
N MET A 1 -10.76 -43.61 -6.29
CA MET A 1 -11.59 -42.50 -6.80
C MET A 1 -11.87 -41.45 -5.74
N LEU A 2 -12.36 -41.81 -4.55
CA LEU A 2 -12.75 -40.85 -3.49
C LEU A 2 -11.57 -40.01 -3.02
N VAL A 3 -10.37 -40.60 -2.86
CA VAL A 3 -9.14 -39.89 -2.43
C VAL A 3 -8.70 -38.81 -3.43
N VAL A 4 -8.76 -39.11 -4.73
CA VAL A 4 -8.43 -38.12 -5.78
C VAL A 4 -9.47 -36.99 -5.79
N GLY A 5 -10.76 -37.34 -5.63
CA GLY A 5 -11.83 -36.33 -5.54
C GLY A 5 -11.66 -35.39 -4.34
N ILE A 6 -11.33 -35.92 -3.17
CA ILE A 6 -11.05 -35.11 -1.97
C ILE A 6 -9.80 -34.25 -2.18
N GLY A 7 -8.73 -34.81 -2.75
CA GLY A 7 -7.50 -34.06 -3.02
C GLY A 7 -7.69 -32.90 -4.00
N THR A 8 -8.42 -33.12 -5.10
CA THR A 8 -8.73 -32.04 -6.05
C THR A 8 -9.65 -30.97 -5.45
N MET A 9 -10.64 -31.36 -4.65
CA MET A 9 -11.50 -30.42 -3.94
C MET A 9 -10.70 -29.57 -2.98
N ALA A 10 -9.82 -30.17 -2.17
CA ALA A 10 -8.94 -29.45 -1.24
C ALA A 10 -8.02 -28.47 -1.97
N LEU A 11 -7.43 -28.87 -3.12
CA LEU A 11 -6.60 -27.99 -3.94
C LEU A 11 -7.37 -26.76 -4.44
N ILE A 12 -8.60 -26.97 -4.96
CA ILE A 12 -9.42 -25.86 -5.44
C ILE A 12 -9.76 -24.89 -4.30
N ILE A 13 -10.14 -25.41 -3.13
CA ILE A 13 -10.47 -24.58 -1.96
C ILE A 13 -9.25 -23.74 -1.56
N VAL A 14 -8.08 -24.36 -1.41
CA VAL A 14 -6.86 -23.68 -0.98
C VAL A 14 -6.44 -22.60 -2.00
N LEU A 15 -6.45 -22.92 -3.30
CA LEU A 15 -6.14 -21.93 -4.33
C LEU A 15 -7.16 -20.78 -4.38
N SER A 16 -8.42 -21.05 -4.11
CA SER A 16 -9.47 -20.02 -4.01
C SER A 16 -9.22 -19.09 -2.83
N VAL A 17 -8.83 -19.64 -1.66
CA VAL A 17 -8.46 -18.84 -0.48
C VAL A 17 -7.25 -17.94 -0.77
N PHE A 18 -6.20 -18.48 -1.43
CA PHE A 18 -5.05 -17.66 -1.82
C PHE A 18 -5.41 -16.52 -2.77
N ASN A 19 -6.27 -16.76 -3.74
CA ASN A 19 -6.74 -15.72 -4.65
C ASN A 19 -7.56 -14.65 -3.91
N GLY A 20 -8.43 -15.07 -2.98
CA GLY A 20 -9.19 -14.14 -2.14
C GLY A 20 -8.30 -13.29 -1.23
N LEU A 21 -7.27 -13.90 -0.63
CA LEU A 21 -6.31 -13.19 0.21
C LEU A 21 -5.48 -12.17 -0.60
N GLU A 22 -5.03 -12.55 -1.80
CA GLU A 22 -4.32 -11.63 -2.71
C GLU A 22 -5.20 -10.42 -3.05
N GLY A 23 -6.48 -10.64 -3.39
CA GLY A 23 -7.44 -9.57 -3.67
C GLY A 23 -7.67 -8.66 -2.46
N LEU A 24 -7.81 -9.23 -1.26
CA LEU A 24 -7.96 -8.48 -0.02
C LEU A 24 -6.74 -7.58 0.25
N LEU A 25 -5.53 -8.12 0.12
CA LEU A 25 -4.30 -7.35 0.34
C LEU A 25 -4.16 -6.21 -0.66
N ARG A 26 -4.46 -6.44 -1.96
CA ARG A 26 -4.47 -5.38 -2.97
C ARG A 26 -5.45 -4.27 -2.62
N SER A 27 -6.65 -4.62 -2.18
CA SER A 27 -7.65 -3.65 -1.72
C SER A 27 -7.19 -2.87 -0.49
N THR A 28 -6.58 -3.55 0.47
CA THR A 28 -6.07 -2.94 1.71
C THR A 28 -4.96 -1.93 1.43
N TYR A 29 -3.93 -2.32 0.67
CA TYR A 29 -2.83 -1.43 0.32
C TYR A 29 -3.26 -0.32 -0.63
N GLY A 30 -4.16 -0.60 -1.59
CA GLY A 30 -4.72 0.40 -2.51
C GLY A 30 -5.57 1.46 -1.83
N SER A 31 -5.99 1.26 -0.57
CA SER A 31 -6.63 2.32 0.23
C SER A 31 -5.67 3.44 0.61
N PHE A 32 -4.37 3.17 0.70
CA PHE A 32 -3.36 4.16 1.07
C PHE A 32 -2.44 4.53 -0.09
N ASP A 33 -1.93 3.53 -0.81
CA ASP A 33 -0.99 3.72 -1.91
C ASP A 33 -1.71 3.96 -3.24
N ALA A 34 -1.11 4.79 -4.08
CA ALA A 34 -1.61 5.05 -5.42
C ALA A 34 -1.29 3.90 -6.39
N GLU A 35 -2.05 3.82 -7.47
CA GLU A 35 -1.83 2.85 -8.55
C GLU A 35 -0.46 3.01 -9.20
N VAL A 36 0.02 4.26 -9.35
CA VAL A 36 1.39 4.56 -9.82
C VAL A 36 1.99 5.70 -9.01
N ILE A 37 3.25 5.53 -8.60
CA ILE A 37 4.02 6.54 -7.86
C ILE A 37 5.24 6.95 -8.69
N VAL A 38 5.41 8.26 -8.83
CA VAL A 38 6.58 8.91 -9.44
C VAL A 38 7.41 9.56 -8.34
N SER A 39 8.67 9.20 -8.22
CA SER A 39 9.60 9.73 -7.21
C SER A 39 10.95 10.10 -7.85
N ALA A 40 11.78 10.86 -7.13
CA ALA A 40 13.13 11.16 -7.60
C ALA A 40 14.00 9.89 -7.66
N THR A 41 14.79 9.72 -8.71
CA THR A 41 15.80 8.64 -8.77
C THR A 41 16.99 8.94 -7.87
N GLN A 42 17.33 10.21 -7.70
CA GLN A 42 18.42 10.66 -6.83
C GLN A 42 17.90 11.71 -5.84
N GLY A 43 18.31 11.58 -4.57
CA GLY A 43 17.87 12.46 -3.50
C GLY A 43 16.48 12.10 -2.95
N LYS A 44 15.95 12.99 -2.10
CA LYS A 44 14.66 12.78 -1.41
C LYS A 44 13.49 13.47 -2.11
N SER A 45 13.77 14.43 -2.99
CA SER A 45 12.73 15.29 -3.58
C SER A 45 13.16 15.82 -4.94
N PHE A 46 12.19 16.23 -5.73
CA PHE A 46 12.37 16.89 -7.03
C PHE A 46 11.48 18.14 -7.11
N VAL A 47 11.80 19.03 -8.02
CA VAL A 47 10.98 20.22 -8.27
C VAL A 47 9.81 19.83 -9.17
N TYR A 48 8.60 20.11 -8.73
CA TYR A 48 7.39 19.89 -9.52
C TYR A 48 7.12 21.11 -10.38
N THR A 49 7.21 20.93 -11.68
CA THR A 49 7.05 21.99 -12.69
C THR A 49 5.78 21.80 -13.50
N ASP A 50 5.25 22.87 -14.06
CA ASP A 50 4.08 22.82 -14.95
C ASP A 50 4.34 21.96 -16.20
N ASP A 51 5.59 21.91 -16.71
CA ASP A 51 5.98 21.02 -17.80
C ASP A 51 5.83 19.54 -17.41
N LEU A 52 6.27 19.18 -16.20
CA LEU A 52 6.11 17.81 -15.70
C LEU A 52 4.64 17.45 -15.51
N LYS A 53 3.86 18.37 -14.96
CA LYS A 53 2.41 18.21 -14.80
C LYS A 53 1.73 17.96 -16.14
N THR A 54 1.94 18.84 -17.12
CA THR A 54 1.33 18.73 -18.45
C THR A 54 1.71 17.44 -19.17
N LYS A 55 2.98 17.00 -19.03
CA LYS A 55 3.43 15.73 -19.61
C LYS A 55 2.70 14.52 -19.02
N ILE A 56 2.50 14.49 -17.70
CA ILE A 56 1.80 13.38 -17.04
C ILE A 56 0.31 13.40 -17.35
N GLU A 57 -0.34 14.57 -17.29
CA GLU A 57 -1.76 14.74 -17.62
C GLU A 57 -2.08 14.43 -19.10
N GLY A 58 -1.09 14.57 -19.99
CA GLY A 58 -1.22 14.22 -21.42
C GLY A 58 -1.35 12.72 -21.68
N LEU A 59 -1.10 11.85 -20.68
CA LEU A 59 -1.32 10.41 -20.82
C LEU A 59 -2.80 10.07 -20.63
N GLU A 60 -3.41 9.43 -21.62
CA GLU A 60 -4.83 9.05 -21.62
C GLU A 60 -5.24 8.22 -20.40
N ALA A 61 -4.32 7.43 -19.84
CA ALA A 61 -4.58 6.56 -18.72
C ALA A 61 -4.69 7.30 -17.38
N VAL A 62 -4.14 8.51 -17.27
CA VAL A 62 -4.11 9.29 -16.02
C VAL A 62 -5.48 9.91 -15.76
N ASP A 63 -5.92 9.83 -14.53
CA ASP A 63 -7.14 10.48 -14.04
C ASP A 63 -6.78 11.66 -13.14
N LEU A 64 -6.16 11.42 -11.99
CA LEU A 64 -5.78 12.45 -11.02
C LEU A 64 -4.30 12.33 -10.63
N ILE A 65 -3.69 13.47 -10.35
CA ILE A 65 -2.32 13.55 -9.81
C ILE A 65 -2.41 14.20 -8.43
N ALA A 66 -1.99 13.47 -7.40
CA ALA A 66 -1.82 14.01 -6.05
C ALA A 66 -0.34 14.30 -5.79
N GLU A 67 -0.04 15.53 -5.39
CA GLU A 67 1.30 15.95 -4.97
C GLU A 67 1.54 15.48 -3.54
N VAL A 68 2.72 14.93 -3.28
CA VAL A 68 3.07 14.36 -1.96
C VAL A 68 4.42 14.90 -1.48
N ILE A 69 4.43 15.30 -0.21
CA ILE A 69 5.65 15.56 0.56
C ILE A 69 5.66 14.61 1.76
N GLU A 70 6.63 13.72 1.83
CA GLU A 70 6.72 12.73 2.87
C GLU A 70 8.10 12.73 3.52
N ASP A 71 8.15 12.88 4.85
CA ASP A 71 9.39 12.74 5.64
C ASP A 71 9.03 12.39 7.10
N ASN A 72 10.04 11.93 7.84
CA ASN A 72 9.90 11.63 9.26
C ASN A 72 9.89 12.93 10.09
N VAL A 73 8.93 13.03 10.98
CA VAL A 73 8.78 14.16 11.91
C VAL A 73 8.60 13.66 13.34
N LEU A 74 9.01 14.48 14.30
CA LEU A 74 8.66 14.23 15.70
C LEU A 74 7.34 14.93 15.99
N ILE A 75 6.36 14.18 16.47
CA ILE A 75 5.10 14.74 16.95
C ILE A 75 5.01 14.66 18.48
N LYS A 76 4.42 15.69 19.07
CA LYS A 76 4.17 15.77 20.52
C LYS A 76 2.71 16.11 20.77
N TYR A 77 2.09 15.34 21.63
CA TYR A 77 0.74 15.59 22.14
C TYR A 77 0.75 15.51 23.66
N LYS A 78 0.45 16.63 24.35
CA LYS A 78 0.63 16.76 25.80
C LYS A 78 2.05 16.38 26.24
N ASN A 79 2.18 15.29 26.99
CA ASN A 79 3.46 14.79 27.52
C ASN A 79 4.03 13.61 26.69
N ALA A 80 3.26 13.07 25.75
CA ALA A 80 3.68 11.97 24.90
C ALA A 80 4.31 12.50 23.60
N GLN A 81 5.29 11.77 23.09
CA GLN A 81 5.94 12.10 21.81
C GLN A 81 6.31 10.84 21.04
N ARG A 82 6.30 10.94 19.72
CA ARG A 82 6.64 9.84 18.82
C ARG A 82 7.21 10.38 17.51
N VAL A 83 8.12 9.65 16.89
CA VAL A 83 8.53 9.88 15.50
C VAL A 83 7.55 9.15 14.61
N VAL A 84 6.99 9.88 13.65
CA VAL A 84 6.04 9.34 12.66
C VAL A 84 6.42 9.83 11.27
N ARG A 85 5.90 9.18 10.26
CA ARG A 85 5.99 9.59 8.88
C ARG A 85 4.83 10.54 8.56
N MET A 86 5.16 11.78 8.28
CA MET A 86 4.17 12.78 7.88
C MET A 86 4.03 12.75 6.36
N LYS A 87 2.82 12.56 5.88
CA LYS A 87 2.44 12.61 4.47
C LYS A 87 1.61 13.85 4.23
N GLY A 88 2.23 14.89 3.65
CA GLY A 88 1.55 16.09 3.18
C GLY A 88 1.01 15.85 1.78
N VAL A 89 -0.28 16.08 1.56
CA VAL A 89 -0.96 15.74 0.31
C VAL A 89 -1.78 16.92 -0.23
N SER A 90 -1.87 17.02 -1.56
CA SER A 90 -2.75 17.98 -2.24
C SER A 90 -4.22 17.60 -2.11
N GLU A 91 -5.12 18.52 -2.42
CA GLU A 91 -6.57 18.28 -2.42
C GLU A 91 -6.97 17.12 -3.33
N SER A 92 -6.28 16.94 -4.46
CA SER A 92 -6.50 15.80 -5.36
C SER A 92 -6.40 14.43 -4.67
N PHE A 93 -5.67 14.30 -3.56
CA PHE A 93 -5.65 13.08 -2.76
C PHE A 93 -6.99 12.81 -2.07
N ILE A 94 -7.64 13.87 -1.60
CA ILE A 94 -8.97 13.78 -0.98
C ILE A 94 -10.02 13.41 -2.04
N ASP A 95 -9.94 14.01 -3.23
CA ASP A 95 -10.85 13.76 -4.35
C ASP A 95 -10.81 12.30 -4.82
N GLN A 96 -9.68 11.62 -4.68
CA GLN A 96 -9.55 10.20 -4.99
C GLN A 96 -10.37 9.30 -4.04
N GLN A 97 -10.78 9.78 -2.86
CA GLN A 97 -11.58 9.07 -1.85
C GLN A 97 -11.05 7.69 -1.44
N ARG A 98 -9.79 7.36 -1.75
CA ARG A 98 -9.18 6.04 -1.46
C ARG A 98 -9.25 5.69 0.02
N LEU A 99 -9.06 6.68 0.88
CA LEU A 99 -9.03 6.51 2.34
C LEU A 99 -10.43 6.48 2.98
N GLN A 100 -11.49 6.81 2.24
CA GLN A 100 -12.85 6.98 2.77
C GLN A 100 -13.35 5.75 3.53
N ASN A 101 -13.13 4.56 2.96
CA ASN A 101 -13.58 3.31 3.58
C ASN A 101 -12.72 2.87 4.77
N SER A 102 -11.58 3.51 4.99
CA SER A 102 -10.65 3.22 6.08
C SER A 102 -10.75 4.23 7.22
N MET A 103 -11.65 5.20 7.12
CA MET A 103 -11.88 6.17 8.20
C MET A 103 -12.63 5.51 9.36
N VAL A 104 -12.06 5.61 10.56
CA VAL A 104 -12.64 5.10 11.81
C VAL A 104 -13.38 6.20 12.55
N TYR A 105 -12.87 7.44 12.42
CA TYR A 105 -13.42 8.60 13.09
C TYR A 105 -13.18 9.87 12.27
N GLY A 106 -14.16 10.78 12.27
CA GLY A 106 -14.07 12.06 11.56
C GLY A 106 -14.21 11.92 10.05
N GLU A 107 -13.89 12.99 9.34
CA GLU A 107 -14.00 13.11 7.89
C GLU A 107 -12.64 13.30 7.23
N LEU A 108 -12.56 13.05 5.92
CA LEU A 108 -11.38 13.33 5.09
C LEU A 108 -11.23 14.84 4.88
N LYS A 109 -10.67 15.55 5.89
CA LYS A 109 -10.51 16.99 5.87
C LYS A 109 -9.13 17.38 6.38
N LEU A 110 -8.40 18.19 5.60
CA LEU A 110 -7.03 18.62 5.92
C LEU A 110 -6.91 20.11 6.21
N SER A 111 -7.84 20.91 5.76
CA SER A 111 -7.87 22.36 6.02
C SER A 111 -9.29 22.91 5.99
N GLU A 112 -9.57 23.91 6.82
CA GLU A 112 -10.80 24.70 6.80
C GLU A 112 -10.56 26.03 7.51
N GLU A 113 -11.07 27.14 6.98
CA GLU A 113 -11.03 28.47 7.59
C GLU A 113 -9.66 28.85 8.18
N ASN A 114 -8.56 28.56 7.48
CA ASN A 114 -7.17 28.75 7.92
C ASN A 114 -6.70 27.83 9.07
N LEU A 115 -7.47 26.82 9.46
CA LEU A 115 -7.05 25.78 10.40
C LEU A 115 -6.50 24.58 9.64
N ASN A 116 -5.39 24.04 10.13
CA ASN A 116 -4.82 22.81 9.60
C ASN A 116 -5.26 21.62 10.45
N TYR A 117 -5.75 20.59 9.77
CA TYR A 117 -6.18 19.34 10.39
C TYR A 117 -5.24 18.20 9.98
N ALA A 118 -5.11 17.24 10.87
CA ALA A 118 -4.38 16.00 10.64
C ALA A 118 -5.31 14.80 10.72
N ILE A 119 -5.17 13.91 9.76
CA ILE A 119 -5.74 12.58 9.80
C ILE A 119 -4.65 11.66 10.36
N ILE A 120 -4.89 11.01 11.49
CA ILE A 120 -3.89 10.22 12.20
C ILE A 120 -4.19 8.74 12.12
N GLY A 121 -3.15 7.91 12.04
CA GLY A 121 -3.31 6.46 12.12
C GLY A 121 -3.81 6.04 13.51
N ARG A 122 -4.61 4.98 13.57
CA ARG A 122 -5.20 4.47 14.82
C ARG A 122 -4.14 4.07 15.86
N GLY A 123 -3.00 3.52 15.41
CA GLY A 123 -1.88 3.19 16.30
C GLY A 123 -1.24 4.43 16.88
N VAL A 124 -1.06 5.49 16.08
CA VAL A 124 -0.55 6.80 16.54
C VAL A 124 -1.51 7.41 17.56
N GLN A 125 -2.83 7.35 17.30
CA GLN A 125 -3.86 7.80 18.23
C GLN A 125 -3.72 7.10 19.58
N TYR A 126 -3.61 5.79 19.57
CA TYR A 126 -3.52 4.97 20.78
C TYR A 126 -2.26 5.30 21.59
N ASP A 127 -1.09 5.30 20.94
CA ASP A 127 0.21 5.51 21.59
C ASP A 127 0.34 6.89 22.24
N LEU A 128 -0.22 7.90 21.61
CA LEU A 128 -0.19 9.28 22.15
C LEU A 128 -1.42 9.63 23.00
N SER A 129 -2.38 8.70 23.15
CA SER A 129 -3.66 8.91 23.83
C SER A 129 -4.38 10.16 23.30
N ILE A 130 -4.43 10.30 21.97
CA ILE A 130 -5.08 11.42 21.30
C ILE A 130 -6.59 11.24 21.36
N ASN A 131 -7.29 12.29 21.84
CA ASN A 131 -8.74 12.36 21.74
C ASN A 131 -9.12 13.32 20.59
N PRO A 132 -9.60 12.81 19.46
CA PRO A 132 -9.95 13.63 18.30
C PRO A 132 -11.19 14.51 18.53
N ASN A 133 -11.98 14.25 19.58
CA ASN A 133 -13.11 15.09 20.00
C ASN A 133 -12.69 16.32 20.81
N ASN A 134 -11.39 16.50 21.07
CA ASN A 134 -10.92 17.55 21.97
C ASN A 134 -10.07 18.56 21.21
N ASP A 135 -10.68 19.62 20.72
CA ASP A 135 -10.04 20.70 19.98
C ASP A 135 -9.10 21.59 20.81
N PHE A 136 -9.09 21.43 22.14
CA PHE A 136 -8.20 22.20 23.02
C PHE A 136 -6.72 21.82 22.88
N PHE A 137 -6.42 20.61 22.42
CA PHE A 137 -5.06 20.13 22.31
C PHE A 137 -4.67 19.86 20.85
N SER A 138 -3.71 20.61 20.36
CA SER A 138 -3.12 20.41 19.04
C SER A 138 -1.88 19.51 19.11
N LEU A 139 -1.59 18.79 18.04
CA LEU A 139 -0.32 18.13 17.81
C LEU A 139 0.74 19.19 17.50
N GLN A 140 1.86 19.13 18.19
CA GLN A 140 3.05 19.90 17.84
C GLN A 140 3.93 19.03 16.95
N VAL A 141 4.23 19.51 15.75
CA VAL A 141 5.05 18.79 14.77
C VAL A 141 6.39 19.49 14.66
N TYR A 142 7.47 18.72 14.85
CA TYR A 142 8.85 19.22 14.85
C TYR A 142 9.60 18.59 13.68
N TYR A 143 10.30 19.42 12.92
CA TYR A 143 11.19 18.98 11.86
C TYR A 143 12.57 19.65 12.01
N PRO A 144 13.69 18.88 11.95
CA PRO A 144 15.00 19.46 12.10
C PRO A 144 15.34 20.39 10.94
N LYS A 145 15.85 21.59 11.26
CA LYS A 145 16.38 22.50 10.27
C LYS A 145 17.73 22.00 9.75
N ASN A 146 17.98 22.22 8.50
CA ASN A 146 19.32 21.98 7.93
C ASN A 146 20.27 23.13 8.34
N ILE A 147 20.83 23.04 9.54
CA ILE A 147 21.67 24.10 10.13
C ILE A 147 23.10 23.58 10.25
N GLY A 148 24.07 24.44 9.91
CA GLY A 148 25.48 24.17 10.12
C GLY A 148 25.84 24.00 11.61
N PRO A 149 27.02 23.44 11.93
CA PRO A 149 27.38 22.90 13.26
C PRO A 149 27.55 23.90 14.41
N ARG A 150 27.15 25.16 14.27
CA ARG A 150 27.39 26.23 15.25
C ARG A 150 26.15 26.80 15.97
N VAL A 151 25.01 26.14 15.93
CA VAL A 151 23.79 26.66 16.60
C VAL A 151 23.67 26.08 17.98
N THR A 152 23.80 26.92 19.00
CA THR A 152 23.72 26.58 20.45
C THR A 152 22.31 26.69 21.01
N ASN A 153 21.36 27.29 20.31
CA ASN A 153 19.99 27.46 20.80
C ASN A 153 19.03 26.37 20.29
N PRO A 154 18.50 25.46 21.15
CA PRO A 154 17.63 24.37 20.74
C PRO A 154 16.36 24.80 19.97
N SER A 155 15.78 25.97 20.31
CA SER A 155 14.59 26.49 19.62
C SER A 155 14.85 26.93 18.17
N LYS A 156 16.11 27.10 17.77
CA LYS A 156 16.50 27.42 16.39
C LYS A 156 16.80 26.17 15.54
N ILE A 157 16.86 25.00 16.17
CA ILE A 157 17.24 23.73 15.52
C ILE A 157 16.04 23.09 14.80
N TYR A 158 14.81 23.40 15.23
CA TYR A 158 13.61 22.79 14.68
C TYR A 158 12.67 23.84 14.08
N ASN A 159 12.04 23.49 12.94
CA ASN A 159 10.78 24.08 12.54
C ASN A 159 9.68 23.44 13.39
N THR A 160 8.75 24.23 13.87
CA THR A 160 7.65 23.73 14.68
C THR A 160 6.34 24.33 14.18
N LYS A 161 5.36 23.46 13.91
CA LYS A 161 3.99 23.87 13.58
C LYS A 161 2.99 23.08 14.42
N ARG A 162 1.77 23.59 14.51
CA ARG A 162 0.67 22.93 15.20
C ARG A 162 -0.40 22.53 14.20
N VAL A 163 -1.01 21.36 14.43
CA VAL A 163 -2.10 20.82 13.63
C VAL A 163 -3.12 20.16 14.54
N ILE A 164 -4.40 20.26 14.21
CA ILE A 164 -5.50 19.69 15.01
C ILE A 164 -5.73 18.24 14.55
N PRO A 165 -5.63 17.25 15.46
CA PRO A 165 -5.92 15.85 15.13
C PRO A 165 -7.44 15.64 15.07
N ALA A 166 -8.06 15.80 13.91
CA ALA A 166 -9.51 15.78 13.74
C ALA A 166 -10.07 14.42 13.31
N SER A 167 -9.25 13.58 12.67
CA SER A 167 -9.73 12.35 12.05
C SER A 167 -8.76 11.19 12.27
N VAL A 168 -9.29 9.95 12.26
CA VAL A 168 -8.52 8.72 12.48
C VAL A 168 -8.81 7.72 11.38
N PHE A 169 -7.76 7.15 10.80
CA PHE A 169 -7.87 6.04 9.85
C PHE A 169 -7.29 4.74 10.41
N SER A 170 -7.76 3.61 9.90
CA SER A 170 -7.22 2.28 10.17
C SER A 170 -7.24 1.43 8.92
N ILE A 171 -6.08 1.00 8.46
CA ILE A 171 -5.89 0.22 7.25
C ILE A 171 -5.16 -1.08 7.57
N GLU A 172 -3.92 -0.93 8.05
CA GLU A 172 -3.01 -2.01 8.39
C GLU A 172 -2.00 -1.47 9.41
N LYS A 173 -1.47 -2.36 10.25
CA LYS A 173 -0.62 -2.03 11.39
C LYS A 173 0.50 -1.05 11.06
N TYR A 174 1.20 -1.26 9.93
CA TYR A 174 2.33 -0.41 9.54
C TYR A 174 1.90 1.04 9.29
N TYR A 175 0.79 1.26 8.56
CA TYR A 175 0.27 2.61 8.31
C TYR A 175 -0.34 3.22 9.56
N ASP A 176 -1.10 2.42 10.30
CA ASP A 176 -1.80 2.86 11.51
C ASP A 176 -0.84 3.35 12.60
N GLU A 177 0.31 2.68 12.75
CA GLU A 177 1.29 3.01 13.79
C GLU A 177 2.27 4.11 13.34
N ASN A 178 2.47 4.34 12.06
CA ASN A 178 3.57 5.17 11.59
C ASN A 178 3.17 6.43 10.83
N TYR A 179 1.92 6.61 10.44
CA TYR A 179 1.56 7.72 9.56
C TYR A 179 0.62 8.74 10.17
N ILE A 180 0.85 10.00 9.79
CA ILE A 180 -0.11 11.10 9.87
C ILE A 180 -0.21 11.76 8.49
N ILE A 181 -1.42 12.19 8.11
CA ILE A 181 -1.68 12.88 6.85
C ILE A 181 -2.06 14.30 7.16
N VAL A 182 -1.46 15.26 6.45
CA VAL A 182 -1.68 16.71 6.59
C VAL A 182 -1.81 17.34 5.21
N SER A 183 -2.21 18.62 5.16
CA SER A 183 -2.24 19.34 3.88
C SER A 183 -0.83 19.52 3.32
N LEU A 184 -0.73 19.58 1.99
CA LEU A 184 0.51 19.80 1.27
C LEU A 184 1.21 21.09 1.73
N ASP A 185 0.44 22.17 1.90
CA ASP A 185 0.96 23.46 2.32
C ASP A 185 1.54 23.43 3.73
N PHE A 186 0.88 22.74 4.66
CA PHE A 186 1.41 22.54 6.01
C PHE A 186 2.76 21.82 5.97
N ALA A 187 2.86 20.75 5.18
CA ALA A 187 4.10 19.99 5.04
C ALA A 187 5.19 20.79 4.33
N ALA A 188 4.87 21.48 3.23
CA ALA A 188 5.81 22.30 2.48
C ALA A 188 6.44 23.41 3.33
N ASP A 189 5.61 24.07 4.13
CA ASP A 189 6.07 25.11 5.05
C ASP A 189 6.93 24.55 6.19
N LEU A 190 6.50 23.44 6.83
CA LEU A 190 7.24 22.83 7.93
C LEU A 190 8.62 22.35 7.49
N LEU A 191 8.70 21.71 6.32
CA LEU A 191 9.92 21.13 5.77
C LEU A 191 10.75 22.15 4.96
N SER A 192 10.20 23.34 4.68
CA SER A 192 10.78 24.34 3.78
C SER A 192 11.03 23.79 2.37
N TYR A 193 10.06 23.04 1.85
CA TYR A 193 10.18 22.35 0.55
C TYR A 193 9.71 23.21 -0.63
N ASN A 194 8.92 24.27 -0.39
CA ASN A 194 8.38 25.15 -1.44
C ASN A 194 7.75 24.34 -2.60
N GLN A 195 8.39 24.41 -3.80
CA GLN A 195 7.95 23.67 -4.99
C GLN A 195 8.50 22.22 -5.08
N LYS A 196 9.24 21.76 -4.06
CA LYS A 196 9.78 20.40 -4.05
C LYS A 196 8.71 19.41 -3.59
N ARG A 197 8.69 18.25 -4.24
CA ARG A 197 7.83 17.11 -3.90
C ARG A 197 8.69 15.86 -3.69
N THR A 198 8.27 14.98 -2.83
CA THR A 198 8.93 13.68 -2.64
C THR A 198 8.38 12.64 -3.59
N ALA A 199 7.09 12.74 -3.90
CA ALA A 199 6.43 11.86 -4.84
C ALA A 199 5.24 12.56 -5.53
N LEU A 200 4.80 12.00 -6.66
CA LEU A 200 3.48 12.22 -7.23
C LEU A 200 2.75 10.89 -7.22
N GLU A 201 1.55 10.89 -6.67
CA GLU A 201 0.65 9.75 -6.66
C GLU A 201 -0.36 9.91 -7.79
N ILE A 202 -0.38 8.95 -8.69
CA ILE A 202 -1.19 8.99 -9.90
C ILE A 202 -2.28 7.95 -9.78
N SER A 203 -3.53 8.41 -9.88
CA SER A 203 -4.70 7.55 -10.05
C SER A 203 -4.99 7.39 -11.53
N LEU A 204 -5.40 6.20 -11.91
CA LEU A 204 -5.71 5.85 -13.30
C LEU A 204 -7.21 5.86 -13.52
N LYS A 205 -7.60 6.13 -14.76
CA LYS A 205 -9.01 6.01 -15.17
C LYS A 205 -9.47 4.55 -15.02
N PRO A 206 -10.75 4.32 -14.68
CA PRO A 206 -11.28 2.99 -14.49
C PRO A 206 -10.97 2.04 -15.64
N GLY A 207 -10.47 0.84 -15.31
CA GLY A 207 -10.14 -0.22 -16.26
C GLY A 207 -8.79 -0.08 -16.96
N LYS A 208 -7.96 0.91 -16.64
CA LYS A 208 -6.59 1.01 -17.14
C LYS A 208 -5.65 0.10 -16.32
N ASP A 209 -4.64 -0.43 -16.99
CA ASP A 209 -3.65 -1.36 -16.41
C ASP A 209 -2.49 -0.57 -15.79
N GLU A 210 -2.26 -0.74 -14.48
CA GLU A 210 -1.20 -0.05 -13.72
C GLU A 210 0.20 -0.27 -14.30
N LYS A 211 0.50 -1.50 -14.76
CA LYS A 211 1.83 -1.84 -15.29
C LYS A 211 2.07 -1.16 -16.63
N LYS A 212 1.04 -1.14 -17.49
CA LYS A 212 1.13 -0.43 -18.78
C LYS A 212 1.28 1.07 -18.58
N ALA A 213 0.53 1.65 -17.65
CA ALA A 213 0.63 3.06 -17.30
C ALA A 213 2.02 3.38 -16.71
N ALA A 214 2.55 2.56 -15.81
CA ALA A 214 3.90 2.74 -15.27
C ALA A 214 4.99 2.67 -16.35
N ILE A 215 4.87 1.74 -17.32
CA ILE A 215 5.79 1.65 -18.48
C ILE A 215 5.70 2.89 -19.35
N ALA A 216 4.49 3.37 -19.65
CA ALA A 216 4.28 4.57 -20.44
C ALA A 216 4.91 5.80 -19.76
N LEU A 217 4.72 5.95 -18.44
CA LEU A 217 5.35 7.00 -17.64
C LEU A 217 6.88 6.88 -17.61
N LYS A 218 7.43 5.65 -17.47
CA LYS A 218 8.88 5.40 -17.54
C LYS A 218 9.47 5.88 -18.87
N ASN A 219 8.79 5.59 -19.97
CA ASN A 219 9.22 6.01 -21.31
C ASN A 219 9.13 7.53 -21.50
N LEU A 220 8.08 8.16 -20.95
CA LEU A 220 7.84 9.60 -21.06
C LEU A 220 8.82 10.43 -20.21
N LEU A 221 9.05 10.02 -18.96
CA LEU A 221 9.81 10.79 -17.98
C LEU A 221 11.30 10.43 -17.94
N GLY A 222 11.69 9.31 -18.56
CA GLY A 222 13.06 8.85 -18.64
C GLY A 222 13.64 8.39 -17.30
N LYS A 223 14.99 8.45 -17.19
CA LYS A 223 15.73 7.93 -16.02
C LYS A 223 15.81 8.90 -14.84
N THR A 224 15.31 10.12 -14.99
CA THR A 224 15.35 11.15 -13.93
C THR A 224 14.41 10.81 -12.78
N TYR A 225 13.36 10.07 -13.09
CA TYR A 225 12.34 9.65 -12.14
C TYR A 225 12.28 8.14 -12.00
N THR A 226 12.02 7.70 -10.78
CA THR A 226 11.69 6.30 -10.47
C THR A 226 10.18 6.17 -10.44
N ILE A 227 9.64 5.35 -11.35
CA ILE A 227 8.21 5.07 -11.44
C ILE A 227 7.96 3.66 -10.96
N ARG A 228 7.02 3.49 -10.04
CA ARG A 228 6.61 2.19 -9.50
C ARG A 228 5.10 2.07 -9.54
N SER A 229 4.60 0.90 -9.92
CA SER A 229 3.19 0.56 -9.74
C SER A 229 2.91 0.18 -8.29
N GLY A 230 1.65 0.18 -7.86
CA GLY A 230 1.24 -0.29 -6.55
C GLY A 230 1.74 -1.71 -6.24
N ASP A 231 1.69 -2.61 -7.24
CA ASP A 231 2.27 -3.96 -7.15
C ASP A 231 3.79 -3.95 -6.89
N GLU A 232 4.53 -3.01 -7.50
CA GLU A 232 5.99 -2.89 -7.33
C GLU A 232 6.37 -2.33 -5.96
N LEU A 233 5.49 -1.57 -5.29
CA LEU A 233 5.72 -1.08 -3.93
C LEU A 233 5.74 -2.23 -2.92
N HIS A 234 4.89 -3.23 -3.12
CA HIS A 234 4.75 -4.41 -2.27
C HIS A 234 5.27 -5.69 -2.96
N ALA A 235 6.24 -5.53 -3.87
CA ALA A 235 6.75 -6.64 -4.70
C ALA A 235 7.22 -7.84 -3.89
N ASP A 236 7.87 -7.62 -2.76
CA ASP A 236 8.39 -8.71 -1.93
C ASP A 236 7.25 -9.52 -1.29
N LEU A 237 6.18 -8.86 -0.82
CA LEU A 237 4.99 -9.52 -0.30
C LEU A 237 4.30 -10.36 -1.38
N PHE A 238 4.05 -9.78 -2.55
CA PHE A 238 3.40 -10.50 -3.66
C PHE A 238 4.26 -11.62 -4.25
N LYS A 239 5.60 -11.46 -4.25
CA LYS A 239 6.51 -12.55 -4.60
C LYS A 239 6.43 -13.70 -3.59
N PHE A 240 6.46 -13.39 -2.30
CA PHE A 240 6.33 -14.39 -1.23
C PHE A 240 5.03 -15.19 -1.38
N MET A 241 3.89 -14.52 -1.56
CA MET A 241 2.60 -15.17 -1.78
C MET A 241 2.59 -16.08 -3.04
N LYS A 242 3.24 -15.65 -4.13
CA LYS A 242 3.37 -16.49 -5.34
C LYS A 242 4.18 -17.76 -5.09
N TRP A 243 5.28 -17.65 -4.34
CA TRP A 243 6.09 -18.81 -3.95
C TRP A 243 5.32 -19.74 -3.03
N GLU A 244 4.61 -19.22 -2.04
CA GLU A 244 3.77 -20.00 -1.14
C GLU A 244 2.69 -20.77 -1.91
N LYS A 245 1.97 -20.08 -2.80
CA LYS A 245 0.98 -20.70 -3.69
C LYS A 245 1.57 -21.80 -4.57
N LEU A 246 2.78 -21.61 -5.10
CA LEU A 246 3.49 -22.62 -5.89
C LEU A 246 3.84 -23.85 -5.06
N ILE A 247 4.38 -23.66 -3.85
CA ILE A 247 4.74 -24.77 -2.93
C ILE A 247 3.50 -25.59 -2.57
N VAL A 248 2.40 -24.92 -2.22
CA VAL A 248 1.13 -25.58 -1.91
C VAL A 248 0.61 -26.35 -3.13
N PHE A 249 0.63 -25.75 -4.31
CA PHE A 249 0.23 -26.43 -5.54
C PHE A 249 1.07 -27.68 -5.80
N MET A 250 2.39 -27.60 -5.69
CA MET A 250 3.31 -28.74 -5.89
C MET A 250 3.08 -29.85 -4.85
N THR A 251 2.80 -29.49 -3.62
CA THR A 251 2.48 -30.45 -2.55
C THR A 251 1.21 -31.23 -2.86
N PHE A 252 0.13 -30.55 -3.23
CA PHE A 252 -1.13 -31.22 -3.61
C PHE A 252 -0.99 -32.03 -4.90
N PHE A 253 -0.23 -31.51 -5.87
CA PHE A 253 0.08 -32.26 -7.10
C PHE A 253 0.77 -33.59 -6.78
N LEU A 254 1.78 -33.58 -5.91
CA LEU A 254 2.50 -34.80 -5.48
C LEU A 254 1.54 -35.79 -4.79
N ILE A 255 0.69 -35.31 -3.89
CA ILE A 255 -0.31 -36.17 -3.19
C ILE A 255 -1.26 -36.81 -4.19
N ILE A 256 -1.79 -36.04 -5.15
CA ILE A 256 -2.70 -36.56 -6.18
C ILE A 256 -1.95 -37.54 -7.10
N ALA A 257 -0.71 -37.28 -7.47
CA ALA A 257 0.09 -38.17 -8.28
C ALA A 257 0.32 -39.54 -7.59
N ILE A 258 0.69 -39.53 -6.31
CA ILE A 258 0.86 -40.75 -5.50
C ILE A 258 -0.45 -41.52 -5.41
N ALA A 259 -1.57 -40.84 -5.12
CA ALA A 259 -2.89 -41.45 -5.07
C ALA A 259 -3.30 -42.06 -6.41
N SER A 260 -3.00 -41.41 -7.52
CA SER A 260 -3.28 -41.89 -8.88
C SER A 260 -2.51 -43.15 -9.22
N ILE A 261 -1.21 -43.21 -8.84
CA ILE A 261 -0.36 -44.40 -9.00
C ILE A 261 -0.92 -45.56 -8.19
N ASN A 262 -1.29 -45.36 -6.93
CA ASN A 262 -1.90 -46.40 -6.08
C ASN A 262 -3.21 -46.95 -6.68
N ILE A 263 -4.05 -46.06 -7.25
CA ILE A 263 -5.28 -46.47 -7.92
C ILE A 263 -4.94 -47.31 -9.16
N TYR A 264 -3.96 -46.88 -9.97
CA TYR A 264 -3.52 -47.64 -11.14
C TYR A 264 -3.08 -49.07 -10.76
N PHE A 265 -2.23 -49.25 -9.77
CA PHE A 265 -1.80 -50.57 -9.31
C PHE A 265 -2.99 -51.39 -8.78
N SER A 266 -3.89 -50.81 -8.00
CA SER A 266 -5.05 -51.51 -7.48
C SER A 266 -5.97 -51.98 -8.61
N LEU A 267 -6.24 -51.15 -9.62
CA LEU A 267 -7.02 -51.53 -10.79
C LEU A 267 -6.36 -52.63 -11.59
N THR A 268 -5.05 -52.55 -11.80
CA THR A 268 -4.27 -53.55 -12.53
C THR A 268 -4.34 -54.90 -11.85
N MET A 269 -4.19 -54.93 -10.50
CA MET A 269 -4.32 -56.17 -9.71
C MET A 269 -5.73 -56.78 -9.85
N LEU A 270 -6.77 -55.95 -9.74
CA LEU A 270 -8.13 -56.38 -9.89
C LEU A 270 -8.42 -56.97 -11.28
N VAL A 271 -7.87 -56.36 -12.34
CA VAL A 271 -7.99 -56.91 -13.72
C VAL A 271 -7.29 -58.29 -13.85
N ILE A 272 -6.09 -58.43 -13.25
CA ILE A 272 -5.35 -59.69 -13.27
C ILE A 272 -6.14 -60.79 -12.56
N ASP A 273 -6.68 -60.51 -11.37
CA ASP A 273 -7.44 -61.47 -10.56
C ASP A 273 -8.73 -61.91 -11.30
N LYS A 274 -9.42 -61.02 -12.02
CA LYS A 274 -10.63 -61.28 -12.78
C LYS A 274 -10.41 -61.84 -14.19
N LYS A 275 -9.16 -61.94 -14.65
CA LYS A 275 -8.84 -62.46 -15.99
C LYS A 275 -9.36 -63.89 -16.27
N LYS A 276 -9.33 -64.76 -15.25
CA LYS A 276 -9.85 -66.14 -15.33
C LYS A 276 -11.40 -66.16 -15.46
N ASP A 277 -12.09 -65.31 -14.68
CA ASP A 277 -13.56 -65.21 -14.72
C ASP A 277 -14.05 -64.65 -16.06
N ILE A 278 -13.31 -63.66 -16.62
CA ILE A 278 -13.61 -63.07 -17.94
C ILE A 278 -13.39 -64.11 -19.06
N ALA A 279 -12.32 -64.95 -18.97
CA ALA A 279 -12.08 -66.00 -19.98
C ALA A 279 -13.15 -67.09 -19.96
N THR A 280 -13.74 -67.40 -18.83
CA THR A 280 -14.84 -68.39 -18.72
C THR A 280 -16.20 -67.86 -19.23
N LEU A 281 -16.39 -66.54 -19.24
CA LEU A 281 -17.58 -65.90 -19.84
C LEU A 281 -17.49 -65.74 -21.37
N HIS A 282 -16.35 -65.90 -21.96
CA HIS A 282 -16.08 -65.80 -23.43
C HIS A 282 -15.99 -67.19 -24.09
N ALA A 283 -15.95 -68.27 -23.34
CA ALA A 283 -15.99 -69.66 -23.83
C ALA A 283 -17.39 -70.23 -23.84
#